data_8be3c3db8d41b3a1b4d0cfba68361c09
#
_entry.id   8be3c3db8d41b3a1b4d0cfba68361c09
#
_cell.length_a   1.000
_cell.length_b   1.000
_cell.length_c   1.000
_cell.angle_alpha   90.00
_cell.angle_beta   90.00
_cell.angle_gamma   90.00
#
_symmetry.space_group_name_H-M   'P 1'
#
loop_
_entity.id
_entity.type
_entity.pdbx_description
1 polymer ?
#
loop_
_entity_poly.entity_id
_entity_poly.type
_entity_poly.pdbx_seq_one_letter_code
_entity_poly.pdbx_strand_id
1 'polypeptide(L)'
;MYPLGFTGAEKTALAANEPVRHRLRQLEAWLDYAAELGCTGLLLGPLFSSGTHGYDTVDHFEIDSRLGDQDDFDHMVAEAARRGLRVVLDGVFNHVGRSFPAFQAALAGGPGSPAARWFRYDLAAGEYATFEGHHGLVALDHEEPEVADYVAQVMTYWLDRGAAGWRLDAAYAVPASFWAKVLPGVREAHPDAWFLGEMIHGDYAAYAADSGLDSITQYELWKAIWSSLNDPNFFELAWALGRHNQVLDEVMPQTFTGNHDVTRLASRVSDERHIGHALAVLLTVGGIPSIYYGDEQAFRGVKQERAGGDDAIRPAFPASPADLPPDGWPAYRLHQRLIGLRRRHPWLARARTTVEHLANETIAIRAAADGAGILLLLNAGDAPFRFPVEATALMVAESPDPDARPGDPALVPPHSWIILGS
;
A
#
# COMPACT_ATOMS: atom_id res chain seq x y z
N MET A 1 -0.11 5.94 3.83
CA MET A 1 0.40 6.72 4.99
C MET A 1 -0.13 6.07 6.25
N TYR A 2 0.64 6.04 7.36
CA TYR A 2 0.18 5.55 8.66
C TYR A 2 0.00 6.74 9.62
N PRO A 3 -1.23 7.23 9.86
CA PRO A 3 -1.49 8.54 10.47
C PRO A 3 -0.98 8.69 11.90
N LEU A 4 -1.14 7.67 12.77
CA LEU A 4 -0.64 7.72 14.15
C LEU A 4 0.89 7.92 14.20
N GLY A 5 1.64 7.22 13.35
CA GLY A 5 3.08 7.40 13.23
C GLY A 5 3.41 8.76 12.61
N PHE A 6 2.82 9.07 11.45
CA PHE A 6 3.07 10.30 10.70
C PHE A 6 2.92 11.56 11.56
N THR A 7 1.89 11.60 12.41
CA THR A 7 1.62 12.74 13.29
C THR A 7 2.33 12.68 14.64
N GLY A 8 3.12 11.64 14.92
CA GLY A 8 3.78 11.41 16.19
C GLY A 8 2.79 11.27 17.36
N ALA A 9 1.67 10.59 17.11
CA ALA A 9 0.64 10.36 18.12
C ALA A 9 1.12 9.49 19.28
N GLU A 10 0.43 9.57 20.40
CA GLU A 10 0.66 8.74 21.58
C GLU A 10 0.52 7.25 21.25
N LYS A 11 1.29 6.40 21.92
CA LYS A 11 1.30 4.94 21.66
C LYS A 11 0.04 4.20 22.17
N THR A 12 -0.71 4.84 23.05
CA THR A 12 -1.95 4.31 23.63
C THR A 12 -3.06 5.36 23.52
N ALA A 13 -4.31 4.90 23.54
CA ALA A 13 -5.48 5.77 23.57
C ALA A 13 -5.38 6.84 24.64
N LEU A 14 -5.91 8.02 24.37
CA LEU A 14 -6.04 9.08 25.38
C LEU A 14 -7.03 8.64 26.47
N ALA A 15 -6.85 9.18 27.68
CA ALA A 15 -7.86 8.99 28.73
C ALA A 15 -9.16 9.70 28.33
N ALA A 16 -10.30 9.17 28.76
CA ALA A 16 -11.63 9.67 28.39
C ALA A 16 -11.88 11.16 28.74
N ASN A 17 -11.09 11.74 29.65
CA ASN A 17 -11.18 13.15 30.05
C ASN A 17 -10.12 14.04 29.36
N GLU A 18 -9.27 13.47 28.50
CA GLU A 18 -8.31 14.25 27.74
C GLU A 18 -8.98 14.85 26.49
N PRO A 19 -8.59 16.08 26.09
CA PRO A 19 -9.12 16.69 24.89
C PRO A 19 -8.62 15.99 23.63
N VAL A 20 -9.46 15.95 22.61
CA VAL A 20 -9.11 15.49 21.26
C VAL A 20 -7.88 16.25 20.74
N ARG A 21 -7.01 15.56 20.03
CA ARG A 21 -5.83 16.11 19.35
C ARG A 21 -6.13 16.28 17.87
N HIS A 22 -6.29 17.50 17.38
CA HIS A 22 -6.66 17.79 15.98
C HIS A 22 -5.47 17.63 15.01
N ARG A 23 -4.81 16.45 15.02
CA ARG A 23 -3.62 16.15 14.22
C ARG A 23 -3.92 15.86 12.75
N LEU A 24 -5.15 15.49 12.40
CA LEU A 24 -5.55 15.38 10.99
C LEU A 24 -5.36 16.71 10.24
N ARG A 25 -5.43 17.85 10.94
CA ARG A 25 -5.10 19.17 10.38
C ARG A 25 -3.63 19.27 9.93
N GLN A 26 -2.72 18.55 10.55
CA GLN A 26 -1.32 18.49 10.11
C GLN A 26 -1.21 17.81 8.73
N LEU A 27 -2.04 16.81 8.42
CA LEU A 27 -2.02 16.15 7.12
C LEU A 27 -2.35 17.12 5.98
N GLU A 28 -3.16 18.14 6.24
CA GLU A 28 -3.53 19.15 5.22
C GLU A 28 -2.32 19.87 4.64
N ALA A 29 -1.31 20.16 5.47
CA ALA A 29 -0.07 20.79 5.02
C ALA A 29 0.73 19.91 4.01
N TRP A 30 0.39 18.62 3.91
CA TRP A 30 1.05 17.65 3.05
C TRP A 30 0.25 17.31 1.79
N LEU A 31 -0.98 17.80 1.64
CA LEU A 31 -1.82 17.50 0.48
C LEU A 31 -1.24 18.07 -0.82
N ASP A 32 -0.74 19.30 -0.78
CA ASP A 32 -0.09 19.92 -1.95
C ASP A 32 1.20 19.17 -2.31
N TYR A 33 1.99 18.76 -1.31
CA TYR A 33 3.20 17.95 -1.51
C TYR A 33 2.90 16.62 -2.19
N ALA A 34 1.84 15.91 -1.78
CA ALA A 34 1.41 14.67 -2.39
C ALA A 34 0.90 14.88 -3.83
N ALA A 35 0.14 15.95 -4.08
CA ALA A 35 -0.35 16.30 -5.41
C ALA A 35 0.81 16.68 -6.35
N GLU A 36 1.79 17.44 -5.88
CA GLU A 36 3.00 17.81 -6.62
C GLU A 36 3.90 16.61 -6.91
N LEU A 37 3.99 15.64 -6.00
CA LEU A 37 4.65 14.35 -6.24
C LEU A 37 4.00 13.62 -7.42
N GLY A 38 2.72 13.87 -7.69
CA GLY A 38 1.93 13.29 -8.76
C GLY A 38 0.95 12.21 -8.28
N CYS A 39 0.73 12.08 -6.98
CA CYS A 39 -0.27 11.17 -6.42
C CYS A 39 -1.69 11.57 -6.84
N THR A 40 -2.58 10.58 -6.91
CA THR A 40 -4.01 10.75 -7.22
C THR A 40 -4.90 10.42 -6.02
N GLY A 41 -4.32 9.93 -4.94
CA GLY A 41 -5.02 9.62 -3.70
C GLY A 41 -4.08 9.34 -2.55
N LEU A 42 -4.66 9.30 -1.37
CA LEU A 42 -4.04 8.94 -0.10
C LEU A 42 -4.69 7.66 0.42
N LEU A 43 -3.92 6.60 0.62
CA LEU A 43 -4.33 5.45 1.38
C LEU A 43 -3.85 5.66 2.81
N LEU A 44 -4.81 5.85 3.71
CA LEU A 44 -4.55 6.11 5.12
C LEU A 44 -4.66 4.81 5.90
N GLY A 45 -3.65 4.47 6.72
CA GLY A 45 -3.77 3.43 7.73
C GLY A 45 -4.86 3.75 8.74
N PRO A 46 -5.10 2.90 9.75
CA PRO A 46 -6.26 3.03 10.63
C PRO A 46 -6.42 4.42 11.25
N LEU A 47 -7.63 4.96 11.13
CA LEU A 47 -8.03 6.28 11.68
C LEU A 47 -8.99 6.16 12.85
N PHE A 48 -9.55 4.97 13.08
CA PHE A 48 -10.65 4.79 14.01
C PHE A 48 -10.17 4.60 15.43
N SER A 49 -11.07 4.89 16.40
CA SER A 49 -10.81 4.73 17.82
C SER A 49 -10.21 3.35 18.12
N SER A 50 -9.05 3.34 18.75
CA SER A 50 -8.27 2.13 19.01
C SER A 50 -7.55 2.21 20.35
N GLY A 51 -7.14 1.05 20.88
CA GLY A 51 -6.42 1.00 22.15
C GLY A 51 -4.95 1.42 22.03
N THR A 52 -4.30 1.05 20.89
CA THR A 52 -2.85 1.26 20.72
C THR A 52 -2.50 1.68 19.28
N HIS A 53 -2.18 0.74 18.41
CA HIS A 53 -1.59 0.98 17.09
C HIS A 53 -2.60 1.17 15.95
N GLY A 54 -3.89 1.29 16.24
CA GLY A 54 -4.92 1.47 15.22
C GLY A 54 -5.55 0.17 14.72
N TYR A 55 -4.81 -0.95 14.72
CA TYR A 55 -5.31 -2.26 14.30
C TYR A 55 -6.07 -2.99 15.41
N ASP A 56 -6.11 -2.48 16.62
CA ASP A 56 -6.90 -2.93 17.75
C ASP A 56 -8.14 -2.03 17.95
N THR A 57 -8.95 -1.92 16.91
CA THR A 57 -10.11 -1.02 16.84
C THR A 57 -11.08 -1.23 17.99
N VAL A 58 -11.54 -0.13 18.58
CA VAL A 58 -12.54 -0.07 19.65
C VAL A 58 -13.89 0.43 19.13
N ASP A 59 -13.87 1.40 18.20
CA ASP A 59 -15.06 1.90 17.53
C ASP A 59 -14.75 2.31 16.09
N HIS A 60 -15.44 1.71 15.11
CA HIS A 60 -15.25 2.01 13.70
C HIS A 60 -16.04 3.27 13.23
N PHE A 61 -16.92 3.84 14.06
CA PHE A 61 -17.68 5.04 13.72
C PHE A 61 -17.07 6.32 14.30
N GLU A 62 -16.03 6.20 15.11
CA GLU A 62 -15.34 7.34 15.73
C GLU A 62 -13.89 7.44 15.25
N ILE A 63 -13.47 8.67 14.92
CA ILE A 63 -12.05 8.96 14.68
C ILE A 63 -11.28 8.83 16.00
N ASP A 64 -10.09 8.27 15.95
CA ASP A 64 -9.22 8.17 17.12
C ASP A 64 -8.92 9.56 17.69
N SER A 65 -9.20 9.78 18.96
CA SER A 65 -9.04 11.06 19.64
C SER A 65 -7.61 11.59 19.65
N ARG A 66 -6.63 10.73 19.39
CA ARG A 66 -5.22 11.12 19.17
C ARG A 66 -5.00 11.82 17.82
N LEU A 67 -5.90 11.60 16.86
CA LEU A 67 -5.82 12.13 15.50
C LEU A 67 -6.77 13.29 15.26
N GLY A 68 -7.99 13.22 15.77
CA GLY A 68 -9.01 14.23 15.52
C GLY A 68 -10.40 13.78 15.92
N ASP A 69 -11.36 14.41 15.31
CA ASP A 69 -12.78 14.10 15.36
C ASP A 69 -13.37 14.01 13.93
N GLN A 70 -14.68 13.85 13.85
CA GLN A 70 -15.37 13.75 12.56
C GLN A 70 -15.29 15.04 11.74
N ASP A 71 -15.30 16.20 12.38
CA ASP A 71 -15.17 17.50 11.69
C ASP A 71 -13.78 17.65 11.07
N ASP A 72 -12.73 17.17 11.73
CA ASP A 72 -11.37 17.13 11.19
C ASP A 72 -11.29 16.19 9.98
N PHE A 73 -11.95 15.04 10.05
CA PHE A 73 -12.00 14.09 8.93
C PHE A 73 -12.73 14.70 7.72
N ASP A 74 -13.93 15.25 7.91
CA ASP A 74 -14.72 15.83 6.84
C ASP A 74 -13.97 16.98 6.16
N HIS A 75 -13.29 17.80 6.95
CA HIS A 75 -12.47 18.88 6.42
C HIS A 75 -11.27 18.36 5.60
N MET A 76 -10.54 17.39 6.13
CA MET A 76 -9.40 16.79 5.44
C MET A 76 -9.81 16.16 4.10
N VAL A 77 -10.92 15.43 4.06
CA VAL A 77 -11.43 14.80 2.82
C VAL A 77 -11.84 15.88 1.81
N ALA A 78 -12.52 16.94 2.26
CA ALA A 78 -12.88 18.06 1.38
C ALA A 78 -11.64 18.78 0.82
N GLU A 79 -10.60 19.00 1.64
CA GLU A 79 -9.33 19.60 1.22
C GLU A 79 -8.58 18.70 0.22
N ALA A 80 -8.56 17.39 0.45
CA ALA A 80 -7.99 16.42 -0.48
C ALA A 80 -8.75 16.46 -1.83
N ALA A 81 -10.07 16.42 -1.80
CA ALA A 81 -10.92 16.44 -3.00
C ALA A 81 -10.71 17.73 -3.83
N ARG A 82 -10.54 18.89 -3.20
CA ARG A 82 -10.23 20.16 -3.91
C ARG A 82 -8.92 20.11 -4.69
N ARG A 83 -7.98 19.25 -4.28
CA ARG A 83 -6.69 19.02 -4.95
C ARG A 83 -6.72 17.84 -5.92
N GLY A 84 -7.88 17.22 -6.11
CA GLY A 84 -8.06 16.04 -6.94
C GLY A 84 -7.47 14.76 -6.31
N LEU A 85 -7.26 14.74 -5.00
CA LEU A 85 -6.82 13.58 -4.24
C LEU A 85 -8.02 12.82 -3.68
N ARG A 86 -8.04 11.50 -3.88
CA ARG A 86 -9.02 10.60 -3.26
C ARG A 86 -8.47 10.07 -1.94
N VAL A 87 -9.35 9.86 -0.95
CA VAL A 87 -8.97 9.28 0.34
C VAL A 87 -9.52 7.88 0.44
N VAL A 88 -8.63 6.90 0.63
CA VAL A 88 -8.96 5.49 0.85
C VAL A 88 -8.64 5.16 2.30
N LEU A 89 -9.58 4.52 3.01
CA LEU A 89 -9.47 4.19 4.43
C LEU A 89 -8.99 2.76 4.64
N ASP A 90 -8.41 2.50 5.79
CA ASP A 90 -8.03 1.16 6.22
C ASP A 90 -9.11 0.56 7.12
N GLY A 91 -9.71 -0.53 6.66
CA GLY A 91 -10.78 -1.25 7.35
C GLY A 91 -10.25 -2.51 8.04
N VAL A 92 -10.14 -2.46 9.35
CA VAL A 92 -9.73 -3.59 10.18
C VAL A 92 -10.99 -4.40 10.52
N PHE A 93 -11.38 -5.33 9.63
CA PHE A 93 -12.61 -6.12 9.73
C PHE A 93 -12.37 -7.62 9.94
N ASN A 94 -11.12 -8.05 10.02
CA ASN A 94 -10.78 -9.42 10.42
C ASN A 94 -10.88 -9.61 11.94
N HIS A 95 -10.55 -8.59 12.70
CA HIS A 95 -10.47 -8.62 14.15
C HIS A 95 -10.76 -7.24 14.76
N VAL A 96 -10.93 -7.19 16.07
CA VAL A 96 -11.11 -5.95 16.85
C VAL A 96 -10.28 -5.98 18.12
N GLY A 97 -10.10 -4.83 18.75
CA GLY A 97 -9.46 -4.74 20.06
C GLY A 97 -10.33 -5.33 21.17
N ARG A 98 -9.70 -5.75 22.27
CA ARG A 98 -10.43 -6.33 23.42
C ARG A 98 -11.41 -5.36 24.07
N SER A 99 -11.21 -4.07 23.93
CA SER A 99 -12.13 -3.04 24.44
C SER A 99 -13.33 -2.76 23.54
N PHE A 100 -13.45 -3.44 22.41
CA PHE A 100 -14.59 -3.32 21.50
C PHE A 100 -15.90 -3.65 22.25
N PRO A 101 -16.94 -2.78 22.18
CA PRO A 101 -18.14 -2.91 23.04
C PRO A 101 -18.86 -4.25 22.93
N ALA A 102 -19.04 -4.79 21.71
CA ALA A 102 -19.66 -6.09 21.52
C ALA A 102 -18.81 -7.22 22.15
N PHE A 103 -17.48 -7.11 22.13
CA PHE A 103 -16.63 -8.11 22.79
C PHE A 103 -16.73 -8.02 24.31
N GLN A 104 -16.80 -6.82 24.89
CA GLN A 104 -17.05 -6.66 26.32
C GLN A 104 -18.41 -7.23 26.73
N ALA A 105 -19.44 -7.04 25.91
CA ALA A 105 -20.76 -7.67 26.14
C ALA A 105 -20.69 -9.21 26.03
N ALA A 106 -19.91 -9.75 25.10
CA ALA A 106 -19.68 -11.19 24.95
C ALA A 106 -18.99 -11.78 26.18
N LEU A 107 -17.99 -11.11 26.71
CA LEU A 107 -17.28 -11.51 27.95
C LEU A 107 -18.23 -11.50 29.17
N ALA A 108 -19.05 -10.46 29.30
CA ALA A 108 -19.99 -10.34 30.41
C ALA A 108 -21.13 -11.36 30.33
N GLY A 109 -21.62 -11.66 29.11
CA GLY A 109 -22.73 -12.58 28.88
C GLY A 109 -22.33 -14.06 28.76
N GLY A 110 -21.04 -14.32 28.56
CA GLY A 110 -20.49 -15.66 28.34
C GLY A 110 -20.69 -16.17 26.89
N PRO A 111 -20.09 -17.34 26.55
CA PRO A 111 -20.05 -17.85 25.18
C PRO A 111 -21.40 -18.15 24.52
N GLY A 112 -22.45 -18.28 25.30
CA GLY A 112 -23.83 -18.51 24.80
C GLY A 112 -24.64 -17.22 24.59
N SER A 113 -24.09 -16.05 24.86
CA SER A 113 -24.80 -14.77 24.72
C SER A 113 -24.96 -14.36 23.25
N PRO A 114 -25.96 -13.53 22.90
CA PRO A 114 -26.08 -13.00 21.55
C PRO A 114 -24.81 -12.27 21.05
N ALA A 115 -24.19 -11.47 21.90
CA ALA A 115 -22.96 -10.76 21.56
C ALA A 115 -21.77 -11.71 21.27
N ALA A 116 -21.75 -12.89 21.89
CA ALA A 116 -20.69 -13.88 21.66
C ALA A 116 -20.69 -14.43 20.23
N ARG A 117 -21.80 -14.38 19.49
CA ARG A 117 -21.89 -14.84 18.08
C ARG A 117 -21.03 -14.02 17.12
N TRP A 118 -20.70 -12.81 17.50
CA TRP A 118 -19.84 -11.95 16.67
C TRP A 118 -18.38 -12.40 16.61
N PHE A 119 -17.99 -13.34 17.50
CA PHE A 119 -16.59 -13.72 17.69
C PHE A 119 -16.42 -15.23 17.58
N ARG A 120 -15.38 -15.65 16.88
CA ARG A 120 -15.02 -17.07 16.81
C ARG A 120 -14.56 -17.57 18.21
N TYR A 121 -15.23 -18.60 18.69
CA TYR A 121 -14.90 -19.23 19.98
C TYR A 121 -14.34 -20.63 19.74
N ASP A 122 -13.10 -20.89 20.21
CA ASP A 122 -12.51 -22.21 20.19
C ASP A 122 -13.00 -23.02 21.40
N LEU A 123 -13.92 -23.95 21.13
CA LEU A 123 -14.48 -24.83 22.17
C LEU A 123 -13.44 -25.76 22.80
N ALA A 124 -12.40 -26.12 22.04
CA ALA A 124 -11.34 -27.03 22.54
C ALA A 124 -10.36 -26.27 23.46
N ALA A 125 -10.02 -25.05 23.13
CA ALA A 125 -9.19 -24.17 23.94
C ALA A 125 -9.96 -23.50 25.07
N GLY A 126 -11.29 -23.37 24.95
CA GLY A 126 -12.11 -22.66 25.92
C GLY A 126 -11.97 -21.14 25.89
N GLU A 127 -11.54 -20.58 24.74
CA GLU A 127 -11.26 -19.15 24.59
C GLU A 127 -11.67 -18.61 23.22
N TYR A 128 -11.77 -17.29 23.10
CA TYR A 128 -12.02 -16.63 21.82
C TYR A 128 -10.77 -16.67 20.94
N ALA A 129 -10.96 -16.98 19.65
CA ALA A 129 -9.89 -16.97 18.66
C ALA A 129 -9.29 -15.57 18.51
N THR A 130 -8.00 -15.52 18.24
CA THR A 130 -7.25 -14.27 18.05
C THR A 130 -6.52 -14.28 16.71
N PHE A 131 -6.25 -13.10 16.18
CA PHE A 131 -5.53 -12.97 14.92
C PHE A 131 -4.05 -13.32 15.14
N GLU A 132 -3.57 -14.35 14.43
CA GLU A 132 -2.17 -14.80 14.44
C GLU A 132 -1.55 -14.98 15.85
N GLY A 133 -2.37 -15.35 16.84
CA GLY A 133 -1.91 -15.53 18.21
C GLY A 133 -1.74 -14.22 19.02
N HIS A 134 -2.11 -13.09 18.45
CA HIS A 134 -2.09 -11.81 19.15
C HIS A 134 -3.31 -11.68 20.08
N HIS A 135 -3.14 -11.95 21.36
CA HIS A 135 -4.24 -11.94 22.36
C HIS A 135 -5.04 -10.62 22.42
N GLY A 136 -4.45 -9.50 21.99
CA GLY A 136 -5.11 -8.21 21.93
C GLY A 136 -6.11 -8.07 20.78
N LEU A 137 -6.05 -8.93 19.75
CA LEU A 137 -6.77 -8.86 18.49
C LEU A 137 -7.77 -10.02 18.39
N VAL A 138 -9.04 -9.76 18.74
CA VAL A 138 -10.08 -10.79 18.81
C VAL A 138 -10.71 -10.98 17.44
N ALA A 139 -10.69 -12.21 16.93
CA ALA A 139 -11.20 -12.54 15.60
C ALA A 139 -12.73 -12.45 15.51
N LEU A 140 -13.23 -11.71 14.54
CA LEU A 140 -14.66 -11.66 14.21
C LEU A 140 -15.11 -12.99 13.57
N ASP A 141 -16.39 -13.32 13.74
CA ASP A 141 -17.01 -14.45 13.07
C ASP A 141 -17.67 -13.98 11.76
N HIS A 142 -17.00 -14.23 10.63
CA HIS A 142 -17.46 -13.82 9.31
C HIS A 142 -18.67 -14.66 8.80
N GLU A 143 -19.04 -15.71 9.50
CA GLU A 143 -20.26 -16.48 9.23
C GLU A 143 -21.50 -15.82 9.84
N GLU A 144 -21.33 -14.97 10.88
CA GLU A 144 -22.43 -14.28 11.54
C GLU A 144 -22.98 -13.14 10.67
N PRO A 145 -24.28 -13.18 10.29
CA PRO A 145 -24.88 -12.15 9.43
C PRO A 145 -24.81 -10.74 10.01
N GLU A 146 -24.94 -10.58 11.33
CA GLU A 146 -24.85 -9.27 11.99
C GLU A 146 -23.47 -8.62 11.82
N VAL A 147 -22.40 -9.42 11.73
CA VAL A 147 -21.04 -8.92 11.45
C VAL A 147 -20.97 -8.37 10.02
N ALA A 148 -21.56 -9.07 9.04
CA ALA A 148 -21.61 -8.59 7.66
C ALA A 148 -22.39 -7.28 7.52
N ASP A 149 -23.56 -7.19 8.18
CA ASP A 149 -24.39 -5.99 8.20
C ASP A 149 -23.66 -4.81 8.87
N TYR A 150 -22.97 -5.07 9.98
CA TYR A 150 -22.14 -4.06 10.67
C TYR A 150 -21.03 -3.53 9.78
N VAL A 151 -20.27 -4.42 9.13
CA VAL A 151 -19.17 -4.02 8.24
C VAL A 151 -19.70 -3.19 7.07
N ALA A 152 -20.82 -3.59 6.46
CA ALA A 152 -21.46 -2.82 5.40
C ALA A 152 -21.89 -1.42 5.86
N GLN A 153 -22.45 -1.30 7.08
CA GLN A 153 -22.81 -0.01 7.67
C GLN A 153 -21.60 0.89 7.91
N VAL A 154 -20.50 0.35 8.46
CA VAL A 154 -19.26 1.11 8.65
C VAL A 154 -18.74 1.61 7.31
N MET A 155 -18.65 0.73 6.30
CA MET A 155 -18.16 1.12 4.98
C MET A 155 -19.01 2.23 4.37
N THR A 156 -20.34 2.09 4.39
CA THR A 156 -21.26 3.09 3.82
C THR A 156 -21.15 4.42 4.56
N TYR A 157 -21.09 4.38 5.91
CA TYR A 157 -21.02 5.60 6.73
C TYR A 157 -19.83 6.51 6.34
N TRP A 158 -18.64 5.93 6.13
CA TRP A 158 -17.47 6.72 5.77
C TRP A 158 -17.41 7.08 4.28
N LEU A 159 -17.99 6.25 3.40
CA LEU A 159 -18.17 6.61 1.99
C LEU A 159 -19.15 7.78 1.83
N ASP A 160 -20.25 7.82 2.60
CA ASP A 160 -21.19 8.96 2.67
C ASP A 160 -20.49 10.26 3.10
N ARG A 161 -19.40 10.16 3.88
CA ARG A 161 -18.58 11.30 4.32
C ARG A 161 -17.42 11.63 3.36
N GLY A 162 -17.39 11.00 2.18
CA GLY A 162 -16.50 11.34 1.09
C GLY A 162 -15.23 10.51 1.00
N ALA A 163 -15.08 9.44 1.78
CA ALA A 163 -14.06 8.43 1.48
C ALA A 163 -14.30 7.84 0.08
N ALA A 164 -13.22 7.49 -0.63
CA ALA A 164 -13.29 6.98 -2.00
C ALA A 164 -13.17 5.45 -2.07
N GLY A 165 -12.97 4.78 -0.95
CA GLY A 165 -12.81 3.33 -0.90
C GLY A 165 -12.13 2.83 0.35
N TRP A 166 -11.81 1.54 0.34
CA TRP A 166 -11.28 0.81 1.48
C TRP A 166 -10.10 -0.08 1.11
N ARG A 167 -9.04 -0.05 1.89
CA ARG A 167 -8.11 -1.15 2.03
C ARG A 167 -8.62 -2.05 3.15
N LEU A 168 -8.73 -3.34 2.88
CA LEU A 168 -9.22 -4.34 3.82
C LEU A 168 -8.02 -5.04 4.45
N ASP A 169 -7.78 -4.71 5.70
CA ASP A 169 -6.68 -5.27 6.49
C ASP A 169 -6.82 -6.79 6.63
N ALA A 170 -5.70 -7.51 6.54
CA ALA A 170 -5.65 -8.96 6.66
C ALA A 170 -6.74 -9.69 5.82
N ALA A 171 -7.03 -9.23 4.61
CA ALA A 171 -8.07 -9.83 3.77
C ALA A 171 -7.81 -11.33 3.51
N TYR A 172 -6.54 -11.75 3.45
CA TYR A 172 -6.15 -13.16 3.33
C TYR A 172 -6.66 -14.05 4.48
N ALA A 173 -6.98 -13.48 5.64
CA ALA A 173 -7.52 -14.19 6.80
C ALA A 173 -9.07 -14.18 6.86
N VAL A 174 -9.71 -13.43 5.96
CA VAL A 174 -11.17 -13.33 5.84
C VAL A 174 -11.64 -14.19 4.66
N PRO A 175 -12.69 -15.03 4.79
CA PRO A 175 -13.22 -15.77 3.66
C PRO A 175 -13.64 -14.86 2.50
N ALA A 176 -13.26 -15.17 1.26
CA ALA A 176 -13.65 -14.39 0.08
C ALA A 176 -15.18 -14.24 -0.05
N SER A 177 -15.93 -15.28 0.34
CA SER A 177 -17.41 -15.27 0.37
C SER A 177 -18.00 -14.21 1.29
N PHE A 178 -17.30 -13.78 2.34
CA PHE A 178 -17.73 -12.69 3.20
C PHE A 178 -17.76 -11.36 2.42
N TRP A 179 -16.70 -11.05 1.68
CA TRP A 179 -16.67 -9.85 0.84
C TRP A 179 -17.66 -9.91 -0.30
N ALA A 180 -17.79 -11.06 -0.95
CA ALA A 180 -18.81 -11.29 -1.98
C ALA A 180 -20.25 -11.05 -1.47
N LYS A 181 -20.50 -11.20 -0.15
CA LYS A 181 -21.78 -10.89 0.50
C LYS A 181 -21.89 -9.40 0.87
N VAL A 182 -20.83 -8.78 1.39
CA VAL A 182 -20.84 -7.40 1.90
C VAL A 182 -20.79 -6.37 0.78
N LEU A 183 -19.86 -6.51 -0.17
CA LEU A 183 -19.56 -5.46 -1.15
C LEU A 183 -20.69 -5.08 -2.11
N PRO A 184 -21.55 -6.01 -2.58
CA PRO A 184 -22.62 -5.62 -3.50
C PRO A 184 -23.56 -4.56 -2.93
N GLY A 185 -23.97 -4.67 -1.66
CA GLY A 185 -24.83 -3.68 -1.02
C GLY A 185 -24.13 -2.32 -0.85
N VAL A 186 -22.86 -2.31 -0.54
CA VAL A 186 -22.07 -1.06 -0.44
C VAL A 186 -21.92 -0.41 -1.81
N ARG A 187 -21.67 -1.19 -2.88
CA ARG A 187 -21.57 -0.68 -4.26
C ARG A 187 -22.88 -0.17 -4.83
N GLU A 188 -24.03 -0.70 -4.39
CA GLU A 188 -25.32 -0.16 -4.80
C GLU A 188 -25.47 1.31 -4.39
N ALA A 189 -25.00 1.66 -3.19
CA ALA A 189 -24.99 3.04 -2.69
C ALA A 189 -23.80 3.86 -3.24
N HIS A 190 -22.65 3.24 -3.42
CA HIS A 190 -21.39 3.89 -3.80
C HIS A 190 -20.72 3.13 -4.96
N PRO A 191 -21.20 3.25 -6.20
CA PRO A 191 -20.72 2.48 -7.36
C PRO A 191 -19.25 2.76 -7.73
N ASP A 192 -18.72 3.93 -7.38
CA ASP A 192 -17.35 4.34 -7.64
C ASP A 192 -16.37 4.00 -6.49
N ALA A 193 -16.85 3.38 -5.41
CA ALA A 193 -16.00 3.00 -4.29
C ALA A 193 -15.03 1.89 -4.69
N TRP A 194 -13.75 2.06 -4.31
CA TRP A 194 -12.67 1.13 -4.63
C TRP A 194 -12.30 0.28 -3.41
N PHE A 195 -12.18 -1.05 -3.63
CA PHE A 195 -11.90 -2.01 -2.58
C PHE A 195 -10.61 -2.77 -2.86
N LEU A 196 -9.62 -2.56 -2.00
CA LEU A 196 -8.32 -3.20 -2.03
C LEU A 196 -8.20 -4.20 -0.89
N GLY A 197 -7.97 -5.47 -1.18
CA GLY A 197 -7.66 -6.49 -0.15
C GLY A 197 -6.17 -6.62 0.12
N GLU A 198 -5.77 -6.64 1.38
CA GLU A 198 -4.42 -7.02 1.72
C GLU A 198 -4.25 -8.54 1.57
N MET A 199 -3.42 -8.93 0.60
CA MET A 199 -3.02 -10.31 0.35
C MET A 199 -1.51 -10.43 0.50
N ILE A 200 -1.05 -11.26 1.46
CA ILE A 200 0.38 -11.50 1.70
C ILE A 200 0.82 -12.83 1.10
N HIS A 201 -0.09 -13.80 1.06
CA HIS A 201 0.13 -15.14 0.53
C HIS A 201 -1.18 -15.73 -0.02
N GLY A 202 -1.11 -16.91 -0.62
CA GLY A 202 -2.26 -17.62 -1.18
C GLY A 202 -2.39 -17.44 -2.70
N ASP A 203 -3.53 -17.84 -3.22
CA ASP A 203 -3.88 -17.64 -4.63
C ASP A 203 -4.54 -16.28 -4.81
N TYR A 204 -3.75 -15.29 -5.22
CA TYR A 204 -4.17 -13.90 -5.37
C TYR A 204 -5.29 -13.73 -6.40
N ALA A 205 -5.16 -14.42 -7.54
CA ALA A 205 -6.12 -14.33 -8.63
C ALA A 205 -7.47 -14.94 -8.25
N ALA A 206 -7.46 -16.15 -7.70
CA ALA A 206 -8.67 -16.81 -7.24
C ALA A 206 -9.38 -16.02 -6.12
N TYR A 207 -8.61 -15.52 -5.14
CA TYR A 207 -9.19 -14.73 -4.05
C TYR A 207 -9.86 -13.44 -4.58
N ALA A 208 -9.21 -12.73 -5.49
CA ALA A 208 -9.77 -11.51 -6.08
C ALA A 208 -11.07 -11.79 -6.85
N ALA A 209 -11.08 -12.85 -7.66
CA ALA A 209 -12.26 -13.27 -8.42
C ALA A 209 -13.43 -13.67 -7.49
N ASP A 210 -13.16 -14.46 -6.44
CA ASP A 210 -14.18 -14.98 -5.53
C ASP A 210 -14.72 -13.92 -4.57
N SER A 211 -13.90 -12.92 -4.18
CA SER A 211 -14.28 -11.87 -3.23
C SER A 211 -15.00 -10.69 -3.88
N GLY A 212 -14.80 -10.48 -5.17
CA GLY A 212 -15.28 -9.30 -5.89
C GLY A 212 -14.52 -8.01 -5.55
N LEU A 213 -13.30 -8.10 -5.05
CA LEU A 213 -12.42 -6.95 -4.81
C LEU A 213 -11.94 -6.33 -6.13
N ASP A 214 -11.69 -5.02 -6.13
CA ASP A 214 -11.16 -4.29 -7.29
C ASP A 214 -9.63 -4.40 -7.40
N SER A 215 -8.98 -4.70 -6.28
CA SER A 215 -7.51 -4.76 -6.19
C SER A 215 -7.04 -5.62 -5.02
N ILE A 216 -5.81 -6.07 -5.11
CA ILE A 216 -5.09 -6.78 -4.04
C ILE A 216 -3.65 -6.26 -3.95
N THR A 217 -3.01 -6.41 -2.79
CA THR A 217 -1.60 -6.05 -2.59
C THR A 217 -0.67 -7.09 -3.21
N GLN A 218 0.38 -6.63 -3.92
CA GLN A 218 1.28 -7.51 -4.68
C GLN A 218 2.62 -7.73 -3.95
N TYR A 219 2.60 -8.52 -2.89
CA TYR A 219 3.78 -8.82 -2.07
C TYR A 219 4.82 -9.71 -2.79
N GLU A 220 4.42 -10.58 -3.72
CA GLU A 220 5.39 -11.38 -4.50
C GLU A 220 6.30 -10.49 -5.34
N LEU A 221 5.72 -9.50 -6.05
CA LEU A 221 6.49 -8.56 -6.86
C LEU A 221 7.35 -7.65 -5.98
N TRP A 222 6.80 -7.14 -4.87
CA TRP A 222 7.57 -6.39 -3.88
C TRP A 222 8.84 -7.13 -3.46
N LYS A 223 8.69 -8.42 -3.06
CA LYS A 223 9.83 -9.23 -2.65
C LYS A 223 10.84 -9.41 -3.77
N ALA A 224 10.39 -9.75 -4.97
CA ALA A 224 11.27 -10.00 -6.11
C ALA A 224 12.04 -8.75 -6.54
N ILE A 225 11.45 -7.55 -6.44
CA ILE A 225 12.11 -6.30 -6.78
C ILE A 225 13.36 -6.10 -5.92
N TRP A 226 13.21 -6.11 -4.59
CA TRP A 226 14.35 -5.82 -3.72
C TRP A 226 15.33 -6.99 -3.60
N SER A 227 14.86 -8.24 -3.60
CA SER A 227 15.75 -9.40 -3.44
C SER A 227 16.63 -9.62 -4.66
N SER A 228 16.11 -9.41 -5.87
CA SER A 228 16.91 -9.54 -7.10
C SER A 228 17.98 -8.45 -7.25
N LEU A 229 17.86 -7.34 -6.53
CA LEU A 229 18.86 -6.28 -6.49
C LEU A 229 19.92 -6.49 -5.39
N ASN A 230 19.56 -7.16 -4.29
CA ASN A 230 20.47 -7.44 -3.20
C ASN A 230 21.43 -8.61 -3.52
N ASP A 231 20.89 -9.67 -4.09
CA ASP A 231 21.65 -10.78 -4.63
C ASP A 231 21.43 -10.77 -6.15
N PRO A 232 22.27 -10.07 -6.96
CA PRO A 232 21.98 -9.84 -8.36
C PRO A 232 21.52 -11.12 -9.07
N ASN A 233 20.20 -11.26 -9.21
CA ASN A 233 19.53 -12.44 -9.74
C ASN A 233 18.20 -12.07 -10.38
N PHE A 234 18.27 -11.44 -11.53
CA PHE A 234 17.05 -11.03 -12.24
C PHE A 234 16.17 -12.18 -12.73
N PHE A 235 16.61 -13.44 -12.61
CA PHE A 235 15.73 -14.59 -12.87
C PHE A 235 14.55 -14.64 -11.88
N GLU A 236 14.76 -14.25 -10.60
CA GLU A 236 13.67 -14.14 -9.63
C GLU A 236 12.66 -13.06 -10.05
N LEU A 237 13.15 -11.88 -10.45
CA LEU A 237 12.27 -10.80 -10.94
C LEU A 237 11.51 -11.24 -12.20
N ALA A 238 12.17 -11.87 -13.16
CA ALA A 238 11.55 -12.35 -14.39
C ALA A 238 10.41 -13.35 -14.11
N TRP A 239 10.64 -14.27 -13.16
CA TRP A 239 9.62 -15.23 -12.73
C TRP A 239 8.42 -14.52 -12.07
N ALA A 240 8.68 -13.59 -11.15
CA ALA A 240 7.64 -12.83 -10.47
C ALA A 240 6.82 -11.94 -11.44
N LEU A 241 7.45 -11.36 -12.47
CA LEU A 241 6.77 -10.62 -13.51
C LEU A 241 5.80 -11.51 -14.33
N GLY A 242 6.18 -12.75 -14.61
CA GLY A 242 5.28 -13.72 -15.24
C GLY A 242 4.05 -14.01 -14.39
N ARG A 243 4.21 -14.20 -13.09
CA ARG A 243 3.10 -14.38 -12.14
C ARG A 243 2.27 -13.11 -11.97
N HIS A 244 2.92 -11.96 -11.94
CA HIS A 244 2.23 -10.67 -11.89
C HIS A 244 1.31 -10.46 -13.11
N ASN A 245 1.72 -10.88 -14.29
CA ASN A 245 0.84 -10.86 -15.47
C ASN A 245 -0.41 -11.73 -15.26
N GLN A 246 -0.31 -12.90 -14.59
CA GLN A 246 -1.46 -13.73 -14.28
C GLN A 246 -2.43 -13.05 -13.32
N VAL A 247 -1.92 -12.35 -12.31
CA VAL A 247 -2.77 -11.55 -11.41
C VAL A 247 -3.48 -10.42 -12.16
N LEU A 248 -2.79 -9.77 -13.11
CA LEU A 248 -3.36 -8.73 -13.96
C LEU A 248 -4.46 -9.25 -14.91
N ASP A 249 -4.58 -10.56 -15.14
CA ASP A 249 -5.67 -11.13 -15.94
C ASP A 249 -7.01 -11.07 -15.19
N GLU A 250 -6.97 -11.07 -13.85
CA GLU A 250 -8.17 -11.08 -13.01
C GLU A 250 -8.44 -9.69 -12.38
N VAL A 251 -7.40 -9.01 -11.91
CA VAL A 251 -7.53 -7.78 -11.14
C VAL A 251 -6.36 -6.83 -11.39
N MET A 252 -6.55 -5.53 -11.17
CA MET A 252 -5.47 -4.55 -11.23
C MET A 252 -4.81 -4.44 -9.84
N PRO A 253 -3.67 -5.12 -9.57
CA PRO A 253 -3.10 -5.17 -8.23
C PRO A 253 -2.47 -3.84 -7.83
N GLN A 254 -2.49 -3.55 -6.53
CA GLN A 254 -1.65 -2.52 -5.94
C GLN A 254 -0.20 -3.02 -5.88
N THR A 255 0.71 -2.29 -6.52
CA THR A 255 2.15 -2.57 -6.49
C THR A 255 2.88 -1.57 -5.59
N PHE A 256 3.97 -1.99 -4.96
CA PHE A 256 4.73 -1.15 -4.02
C PHE A 256 6.17 -1.65 -3.85
N THR A 257 7.04 -0.77 -3.36
CA THR A 257 8.41 -1.09 -2.93
C THR A 257 8.59 -0.98 -1.42
N GLY A 258 7.61 -0.44 -0.71
CA GLY A 258 7.55 -0.34 0.74
C GLY A 258 6.13 -0.05 1.23
N ASN A 259 5.86 -0.42 2.47
CA ASN A 259 4.64 -0.09 3.21
C ASN A 259 4.95 0.01 4.72
N HIS A 260 3.91 0.16 5.54
CA HIS A 260 4.05 0.34 6.99
C HIS A 260 4.39 -0.94 7.77
N ASP A 261 4.45 -2.09 7.10
CA ASP A 261 4.69 -3.40 7.71
C ASP A 261 6.01 -4.04 7.30
N VAL A 262 6.80 -3.35 6.47
CA VAL A 262 8.07 -3.89 5.99
C VAL A 262 9.22 -2.91 6.19
N THR A 263 10.45 -3.42 6.22
CA THR A 263 11.66 -2.58 6.21
C THR A 263 11.62 -1.63 5.03
N ARG A 264 11.90 -0.34 5.26
CA ARG A 264 11.87 0.70 4.23
C ARG A 264 12.81 0.40 3.07
N LEU A 265 12.43 0.81 1.85
CA LEU A 265 13.19 0.54 0.63
C LEU A 265 14.67 0.92 0.77
N ALA A 266 14.97 2.13 1.24
CA ALA A 266 16.35 2.63 1.39
C ALA A 266 17.19 1.89 2.45
N SER A 267 16.54 1.09 3.33
CA SER A 267 17.22 0.18 4.27
C SER A 267 17.23 -1.26 3.80
N ARG A 268 16.30 -1.62 2.91
CA ARG A 268 16.14 -2.97 2.39
C ARG A 268 17.14 -3.26 1.27
N VAL A 269 17.34 -2.30 0.37
CA VAL A 269 18.29 -2.41 -0.74
C VAL A 269 19.70 -2.19 -0.21
N SER A 270 20.58 -3.16 -0.42
CA SER A 270 21.94 -3.18 0.12
C SER A 270 22.88 -2.14 -0.56
N ASP A 271 22.67 -1.87 -1.85
CA ASP A 271 23.38 -0.84 -2.61
C ASP A 271 22.42 0.29 -2.98
N GLU A 272 22.62 1.48 -2.40
CA GLU A 272 21.73 2.62 -2.60
C GLU A 272 21.64 3.07 -4.07
N ARG A 273 22.63 2.77 -4.92
CA ARG A 273 22.59 3.01 -6.36
C ARG A 273 21.44 2.27 -7.05
N HIS A 274 20.95 1.18 -6.44
CA HIS A 274 19.88 0.35 -6.98
C HIS A 274 18.46 0.78 -6.55
N ILE A 275 18.31 1.78 -5.69
CA ILE A 275 16.97 2.33 -5.33
C ILE A 275 16.23 2.78 -6.61
N GLY A 276 16.93 3.46 -7.51
CA GLY A 276 16.37 3.89 -8.79
C GLY A 276 15.90 2.72 -9.68
N HIS A 277 16.58 1.57 -9.65
CA HIS A 277 16.16 0.36 -10.36
C HIS A 277 14.81 -0.15 -9.81
N ALA A 278 14.67 -0.22 -8.48
CA ALA A 278 13.42 -0.64 -7.84
C ALA A 278 12.25 0.26 -8.24
N LEU A 279 12.46 1.59 -8.24
CA LEU A 279 11.44 2.57 -8.62
C LEU A 279 11.11 2.50 -10.12
N ALA A 280 12.11 2.28 -10.99
CA ALA A 280 11.90 2.13 -12.41
C ALA A 280 11.04 0.89 -12.71
N VAL A 281 11.26 -0.24 -12.02
CA VAL A 281 10.37 -1.41 -12.12
C VAL A 281 8.97 -1.06 -11.64
N LEU A 282 8.82 -0.55 -10.40
CA LEU A 282 7.52 -0.21 -9.81
C LEU A 282 6.66 0.64 -10.74
N LEU A 283 7.25 1.65 -11.36
CA LEU A 283 6.51 2.67 -12.11
C LEU A 283 6.35 2.34 -13.60
N THR A 284 6.91 1.22 -14.07
CA THR A 284 6.75 0.74 -15.46
C THR A 284 5.92 -0.52 -15.61
N VAL A 285 5.74 -1.32 -14.55
CA VAL A 285 4.88 -2.53 -14.59
C VAL A 285 3.39 -2.18 -14.51
N GLY A 286 2.52 -3.12 -14.90
CA GLY A 286 1.07 -2.99 -14.72
C GLY A 286 0.65 -2.88 -13.24
N GLY A 287 -0.60 -2.50 -13.00
CA GLY A 287 -1.15 -2.32 -11.65
C GLY A 287 -1.23 -0.86 -11.19
N ILE A 288 -1.51 -0.65 -9.93
CA ILE A 288 -1.65 0.67 -9.27
C ILE A 288 -0.47 0.85 -8.31
N PRO A 289 0.57 1.61 -8.68
CA PRO A 289 1.71 1.81 -7.79
C PRO A 289 1.35 2.69 -6.59
N SER A 290 1.83 2.30 -5.42
CA SER A 290 1.78 3.11 -4.21
C SER A 290 3.17 3.42 -3.68
N ILE A 291 3.32 4.63 -3.13
CA ILE A 291 4.53 5.11 -2.47
C ILE A 291 4.23 5.26 -0.99
N TYR A 292 5.03 4.63 -0.15
CA TYR A 292 4.89 4.77 1.30
C TYR A 292 5.53 6.07 1.76
N TYR A 293 4.84 6.83 2.62
CA TYR A 293 5.33 8.14 3.09
C TYR A 293 6.75 8.04 3.67
N GLY A 294 7.63 8.91 3.21
CA GLY A 294 9.05 8.95 3.55
C GLY A 294 9.95 8.15 2.59
N ASP A 295 9.43 7.19 1.83
CA ASP A 295 10.25 6.50 0.82
C ASP A 295 10.61 7.44 -0.33
N GLU A 296 9.75 8.42 -0.64
CA GLU A 296 10.04 9.49 -1.61
C GLU A 296 11.14 10.46 -1.13
N GLN A 297 11.46 10.42 0.15
CA GLN A 297 12.58 11.15 0.78
C GLN A 297 13.76 10.23 1.12
N ALA A 298 13.72 8.98 0.66
CA ALA A 298 14.69 7.94 0.98
C ALA A 298 14.88 7.71 2.49
N PHE A 299 13.81 7.84 3.28
CA PHE A 299 13.85 7.56 4.72
C PHE A 299 14.27 6.12 4.97
N ARG A 300 15.05 5.92 6.03
CA ARG A 300 15.55 4.63 6.45
C ARG A 300 14.80 4.15 7.68
N GLY A 301 14.67 2.84 7.83
CA GLY A 301 14.07 2.18 8.97
C GLY A 301 14.02 0.68 8.75
N VAL A 302 14.38 -0.07 9.77
CA VAL A 302 14.39 -1.55 9.75
C VAL A 302 13.30 -2.05 10.67
N LYS A 303 12.36 -2.84 10.14
CA LYS A 303 11.38 -3.57 10.95
C LYS A 303 12.09 -4.60 11.81
N GLN A 304 11.68 -4.71 13.05
CA GLN A 304 12.21 -5.68 14.01
C GLN A 304 11.09 -6.57 14.55
N GLU A 305 11.36 -7.86 14.71
CA GLU A 305 10.41 -8.85 15.25
C GLU A 305 10.37 -8.78 16.79
N ARG A 306 9.81 -7.68 17.31
CA ARG A 306 9.59 -7.43 18.75
C ARG A 306 8.48 -6.41 18.96
N ALA A 307 7.94 -6.31 20.15
CA ALA A 307 7.00 -5.24 20.50
C ALA A 307 7.61 -3.86 20.22
N GLY A 308 6.87 -2.99 19.52
CA GLY A 308 7.36 -1.68 19.04
C GLY A 308 8.41 -1.75 17.93
N GLY A 309 8.61 -2.91 17.30
CA GLY A 309 9.58 -3.11 16.21
C GLY A 309 9.27 -2.35 14.95
N ASP A 310 8.04 -1.87 14.79
CA ASP A 310 7.59 -1.08 13.65
C ASP A 310 7.88 0.43 13.79
N ASP A 311 8.26 0.90 14.96
CA ASP A 311 8.46 2.34 15.20
C ASP A 311 9.47 2.98 14.23
N ALA A 312 10.54 2.25 13.91
CA ALA A 312 11.57 2.74 13.00
C ALA A 312 11.09 2.89 11.54
N ILE A 313 10.07 2.12 11.15
CA ILE A 313 9.49 2.19 9.80
C ILE A 313 8.26 3.11 9.74
N ARG A 314 7.76 3.61 10.88
CA ARG A 314 6.59 4.50 11.02
C ARG A 314 6.96 5.84 11.69
N PRO A 315 8.00 6.56 11.20
CA PRO A 315 8.49 7.78 11.85
C PRO A 315 7.47 8.91 11.79
N ALA A 316 7.54 9.80 12.77
CA ALA A 316 6.83 11.06 12.70
C ALA A 316 7.41 11.94 11.58
N PHE A 317 6.53 12.61 10.85
CA PHE A 317 6.89 13.62 9.87
C PHE A 317 6.94 15.00 10.52
N PRO A 318 7.72 15.94 9.96
CA PRO A 318 7.70 17.32 10.42
C PRO A 318 6.32 17.96 10.19
N ALA A 319 6.13 19.15 10.77
CA ALA A 319 4.85 19.85 10.66
C ALA A 319 4.50 20.25 9.22
N SER A 320 5.51 20.48 8.37
CA SER A 320 5.32 20.87 6.98
C SER A 320 6.43 20.34 6.07
N PRO A 321 6.19 20.26 4.74
CA PRO A 321 7.23 19.90 3.77
C PRO A 321 8.47 20.77 3.80
N ALA A 322 8.34 22.05 4.22
CA ALA A 322 9.46 22.98 4.31
C ALA A 322 10.50 22.58 5.37
N ASP A 323 10.10 21.76 6.33
CA ASP A 323 10.95 21.29 7.42
C ASP A 323 11.66 19.96 7.09
N LEU A 324 11.47 19.42 5.86
CA LEU A 324 12.15 18.21 5.40
C LEU A 324 13.67 18.45 5.21
N PRO A 325 14.51 17.45 5.53
CA PRO A 325 15.94 17.52 5.27
C PRO A 325 16.24 17.71 3.77
N PRO A 326 17.28 18.48 3.41
CA PRO A 326 17.60 18.77 2.00
C PRO A 326 18.03 17.55 1.19
N ASP A 327 18.58 16.53 1.82
CA ASP A 327 19.18 15.34 1.19
C ASP A 327 18.11 14.38 0.61
N GLY A 328 16.86 14.47 1.02
CA GLY A 328 15.77 13.67 0.48
C GLY A 328 15.23 14.15 -0.87
N TRP A 329 15.43 15.43 -1.21
CA TRP A 329 14.86 16.02 -2.43
C TRP A 329 15.32 15.40 -3.75
N PRO A 330 16.55 14.87 -3.90
CA PRO A 330 16.90 14.09 -5.10
C PRO A 330 16.02 12.85 -5.30
N ALA A 331 15.73 12.12 -4.22
CA ALA A 331 14.82 10.97 -4.26
C ALA A 331 13.39 11.40 -4.61
N TYR A 332 12.88 12.48 -4.01
CA TYR A 332 11.58 13.06 -4.33
C TYR A 332 11.46 13.40 -5.84
N ARG A 333 12.46 14.07 -6.39
CA ARG A 333 12.47 14.42 -7.82
C ARG A 333 12.53 13.19 -8.72
N LEU A 334 13.23 12.13 -8.33
CA LEU A 334 13.25 10.88 -9.06
C LEU A 334 11.84 10.24 -9.08
N HIS A 335 11.18 10.15 -7.94
CA HIS A 335 9.79 9.68 -7.87
C HIS A 335 8.87 10.52 -8.74
N GLN A 336 8.95 11.85 -8.64
CA GLN A 336 8.14 12.78 -9.40
C GLN A 336 8.32 12.58 -10.93
N ARG A 337 9.55 12.40 -11.41
CA ARG A 337 9.81 12.14 -12.84
C ARG A 337 9.22 10.82 -13.30
N LEU A 338 9.42 9.74 -12.53
CA LEU A 338 8.90 8.41 -12.89
C LEU A 338 7.37 8.34 -12.78
N ILE A 339 6.77 8.98 -11.78
CA ILE A 339 5.31 9.13 -11.69
C ILE A 339 4.80 9.96 -12.89
N GLY A 340 5.51 11.03 -13.24
CA GLY A 340 5.21 11.85 -14.41
C GLY A 340 5.26 11.05 -15.73
N LEU A 341 6.27 10.18 -15.89
CA LEU A 341 6.32 9.24 -17.02
C LEU A 341 5.03 8.39 -17.06
N ARG A 342 4.70 7.74 -15.93
CA ARG A 342 3.52 6.88 -15.84
C ARG A 342 2.21 7.64 -16.13
N ARG A 343 2.08 8.86 -15.65
CA ARG A 343 0.90 9.71 -15.93
C ARG A 343 0.77 10.09 -17.42
N ARG A 344 1.88 10.26 -18.12
CA ARG A 344 1.88 10.46 -19.59
C ARG A 344 1.51 9.19 -20.35
N HIS A 345 1.65 8.02 -19.73
CA HIS A 345 1.37 6.71 -20.30
C HIS A 345 0.32 5.93 -19.47
N PRO A 346 -0.96 6.38 -19.44
CA PRO A 346 -1.99 5.75 -18.57
C PRO A 346 -2.25 4.28 -18.90
N TRP A 347 -1.93 3.83 -20.12
CA TRP A 347 -1.98 2.44 -20.53
C TRP A 347 -1.07 1.53 -19.71
N LEU A 348 -0.02 2.08 -19.05
CA LEU A 348 0.85 1.33 -18.14
C LEU A 348 0.09 0.65 -17.01
N ALA A 349 -1.06 1.17 -16.60
CA ALA A 349 -1.88 0.50 -15.59
C ALA A 349 -2.28 -0.93 -15.99
N ARG A 350 -2.47 -1.17 -17.30
CA ARG A 350 -2.86 -2.48 -17.86
C ARG A 350 -1.71 -3.20 -18.57
N ALA A 351 -0.50 -2.65 -18.51
CA ALA A 351 0.62 -3.20 -19.25
C ALA A 351 0.94 -4.63 -18.81
N ARG A 352 1.18 -5.50 -19.79
CA ARG A 352 1.80 -6.82 -19.59
C ARG A 352 3.30 -6.69 -19.84
N THR A 353 4.06 -7.45 -19.08
CA THR A 353 5.51 -7.45 -19.19
C THR A 353 6.00 -8.68 -19.96
N THR A 354 7.01 -8.47 -20.81
CA THR A 354 7.81 -9.53 -21.42
C THR A 354 9.28 -9.27 -21.19
N VAL A 355 10.05 -10.31 -20.93
CA VAL A 355 11.50 -10.22 -20.72
C VAL A 355 12.19 -10.49 -22.05
N GLU A 356 12.89 -9.47 -22.60
CA GLU A 356 13.61 -9.56 -23.89
C GLU A 356 15.08 -9.93 -23.74
N HIS A 357 15.65 -9.66 -22.56
CA HIS A 357 17.01 -10.11 -22.19
C HIS A 357 17.01 -10.47 -20.71
N LEU A 358 17.75 -11.51 -20.34
CA LEU A 358 17.86 -11.97 -18.97
C LEU A 358 19.24 -12.55 -18.67
N ALA A 359 19.89 -12.00 -17.65
CA ALA A 359 21.09 -12.51 -17.02
C ALA A 359 21.05 -12.19 -15.53
N ASN A 360 22.03 -12.58 -14.74
CA ASN A 360 22.03 -12.31 -13.30
C ASN A 360 21.97 -10.82 -12.99
N GLU A 361 22.80 -10.03 -13.66
CA GLU A 361 23.00 -8.59 -13.38
C GLU A 361 22.32 -7.67 -14.39
N THR A 362 21.74 -8.22 -15.46
CA THR A 362 21.13 -7.42 -16.53
C THR A 362 19.80 -8.00 -16.98
N ILE A 363 18.80 -7.13 -17.14
CA ILE A 363 17.48 -7.52 -17.64
C ILE A 363 16.88 -6.42 -18.52
N ALA A 364 16.23 -6.82 -19.62
CA ALA A 364 15.40 -5.95 -20.45
C ALA A 364 13.94 -6.37 -20.32
N ILE A 365 13.11 -5.46 -19.87
CA ILE A 365 11.67 -5.69 -19.62
C ILE A 365 10.87 -4.77 -20.54
N ARG A 366 10.09 -5.36 -21.43
CA ARG A 366 9.09 -4.61 -22.20
C ARG A 366 7.77 -4.61 -21.45
N ALA A 367 7.23 -3.42 -21.22
CA ALA A 367 5.86 -3.23 -20.74
C ALA A 367 5.02 -2.69 -21.90
N ALA A 368 3.91 -3.37 -22.22
CA ALA A 368 3.08 -3.02 -23.37
C ALA A 368 1.58 -3.23 -23.08
N ALA A 369 0.77 -2.33 -23.65
CA ALA A 369 -0.69 -2.44 -23.72
C ALA A 369 -1.22 -1.57 -24.88
N ASP A 370 -2.34 -1.95 -25.45
CA ASP A 370 -3.09 -1.13 -26.43
C ASP A 370 -2.25 -0.65 -27.63
N GLY A 371 -1.25 -1.45 -28.05
CA GLY A 371 -0.34 -1.11 -29.15
C GLY A 371 0.79 -0.14 -28.78
N ALA A 372 0.83 0.36 -27.55
CA ALA A 372 1.91 1.18 -27.01
C ALA A 372 2.87 0.33 -26.17
N GLY A 373 4.11 0.79 -26.02
CA GLY A 373 5.10 0.06 -25.22
C GLY A 373 6.29 0.91 -24.81
N ILE A 374 6.88 0.55 -23.68
CA ILE A 374 8.19 1.05 -23.23
C ILE A 374 9.10 -0.15 -22.95
N LEU A 375 10.39 0.11 -22.98
CA LEU A 375 11.41 -0.89 -22.68
C LEU A 375 12.28 -0.39 -21.53
N LEU A 376 12.28 -1.12 -20.41
CA LEU A 376 13.11 -0.87 -19.25
C LEU A 376 14.37 -1.74 -19.34
N LEU A 377 15.54 -1.12 -19.30
CA LEU A 377 16.84 -1.76 -19.27
C LEU A 377 17.47 -1.54 -17.89
N LEU A 378 17.79 -2.62 -17.18
CA LEU A 378 18.46 -2.57 -15.87
C LEU A 378 19.82 -3.23 -15.94
N ASN A 379 20.85 -2.52 -15.48
CA ASN A 379 22.19 -3.05 -15.29
C ASN A 379 22.62 -2.85 -13.82
N ALA A 380 22.67 -3.93 -13.04
CA ALA A 380 23.14 -3.95 -11.66
C ALA A 380 24.63 -4.34 -11.56
N GLY A 381 25.29 -4.63 -12.67
CA GLY A 381 26.72 -5.04 -12.71
C GLY A 381 27.69 -3.88 -12.69
N ASP A 382 28.96 -4.19 -12.47
CA ASP A 382 30.08 -3.24 -12.35
C ASP A 382 30.64 -2.76 -13.71
N ALA A 383 30.13 -3.28 -14.83
CA ALA A 383 30.57 -2.91 -16.18
C ALA A 383 29.42 -2.38 -17.03
N PRO A 384 29.68 -1.46 -17.99
CA PRO A 384 28.66 -1.07 -18.96
C PRO A 384 28.17 -2.29 -19.75
N PHE A 385 26.86 -2.37 -19.98
CA PHE A 385 26.28 -3.48 -20.73
C PHE A 385 25.48 -2.97 -21.94
N ARG A 386 25.77 -3.53 -23.13
CA ARG A 386 25.00 -3.29 -24.34
C ARG A 386 23.94 -4.36 -24.49
N PHE A 387 22.68 -3.96 -24.34
CA PHE A 387 21.55 -4.87 -24.47
C PHE A 387 21.34 -5.29 -25.92
N PRO A 388 21.09 -6.59 -26.17
CA PRO A 388 20.79 -7.12 -27.51
C PRO A 388 19.31 -6.90 -27.88
N VAL A 389 18.89 -5.61 -27.88
CA VAL A 389 17.52 -5.20 -28.16
C VAL A 389 17.45 -4.23 -29.33
N GLU A 390 16.33 -4.24 -30.07
CA GLU A 390 16.09 -3.27 -31.14
C GLU A 390 15.66 -1.93 -30.55
N ALA A 391 16.64 -1.04 -30.31
CA ALA A 391 16.41 0.28 -29.73
C ALA A 391 16.46 1.43 -30.72
N THR A 392 16.71 1.16 -32.01
CA THR A 392 17.00 2.18 -33.03
C THR A 392 15.85 3.16 -33.31
N ALA A 393 14.60 2.77 -32.98
CA ALA A 393 13.41 3.63 -33.13
C ALA A 393 12.92 4.21 -31.80
N LEU A 394 13.60 3.88 -30.67
CA LEU A 394 13.21 4.31 -29.33
C LEU A 394 14.10 5.45 -28.85
N MET A 395 13.53 6.38 -28.10
CA MET A 395 14.25 7.46 -27.45
C MET A 395 14.34 7.21 -25.94
N VAL A 396 15.36 7.79 -25.28
CA VAL A 396 15.45 7.76 -23.81
C VAL A 396 14.32 8.60 -23.25
N ALA A 397 13.36 7.94 -22.61
CA ALA A 397 12.23 8.58 -21.92
C ALA A 397 12.62 9.01 -20.51
N GLU A 398 13.39 8.15 -19.78
CA GLU A 398 13.91 8.43 -18.45
C GLU A 398 15.21 7.65 -18.18
N SER A 399 16.05 8.23 -17.32
CA SER A 399 17.29 7.62 -16.81
C SER A 399 17.68 8.25 -15.46
N PRO A 400 18.68 7.71 -14.73
CA PRO A 400 19.19 8.32 -13.50
C PRO A 400 19.67 9.76 -13.69
N ASP A 401 20.38 10.02 -14.78
CA ASP A 401 20.79 11.37 -15.20
C ASP A 401 19.88 11.86 -16.32
N PRO A 402 18.95 12.79 -16.04
CA PRO A 402 18.00 13.30 -17.03
C PRO A 402 18.65 14.09 -18.15
N ASP A 403 19.88 14.59 -17.95
CA ASP A 403 20.62 15.36 -18.94
C ASP A 403 21.54 14.48 -19.81
N ALA A 404 21.75 13.22 -19.40
CA ALA A 404 22.54 12.28 -20.18
C ALA A 404 21.87 12.00 -21.54
N ARG A 405 22.64 12.11 -22.60
CA ARG A 405 22.25 11.72 -23.96
C ARG A 405 23.20 10.61 -24.42
N PRO A 406 22.93 9.33 -24.07
CA PRO A 406 23.77 8.24 -24.55
C PRO A 406 23.74 8.21 -26.08
N GLY A 407 24.92 8.11 -26.69
CA GLY A 407 25.05 7.97 -28.15
C GLY A 407 24.42 6.68 -28.67
N ASP A 408 24.34 5.68 -27.81
CA ASP A 408 23.69 4.39 -28.03
C ASP A 408 22.71 4.13 -26.88
N PRO A 409 21.38 4.20 -27.08
CA PRO A 409 20.39 4.04 -26.03
C PRO A 409 20.33 2.61 -25.47
N ALA A 410 20.91 1.60 -26.14
CA ALA A 410 21.03 0.24 -25.67
C ALA A 410 22.25 0.00 -24.76
N LEU A 411 23.18 0.97 -24.67
CA LEU A 411 24.35 0.88 -23.79
C LEU A 411 24.05 1.50 -22.43
N VAL A 412 23.86 0.65 -21.40
CA VAL A 412 23.53 1.07 -20.04
C VAL A 412 24.80 1.05 -19.17
N PRO A 413 25.13 2.18 -18.50
CA PRO A 413 26.27 2.25 -17.58
C PRO A 413 26.16 1.26 -16.42
N PRO A 414 27.28 1.03 -15.68
CA PRO A 414 27.22 0.22 -14.44
C PRO A 414 26.22 0.79 -13.43
N HIS A 415 25.55 -0.07 -12.69
CA HIS A 415 24.59 0.29 -11.63
C HIS A 415 23.58 1.35 -12.10
N SER A 416 23.08 1.19 -13.32
CA SER A 416 22.21 2.17 -13.96
C SER A 416 21.01 1.51 -14.66
N TRP A 417 20.08 2.34 -15.06
CA TRP A 417 18.88 1.92 -15.78
C TRP A 417 18.50 2.96 -16.83
N ILE A 418 17.79 2.52 -17.86
CA ILE A 418 17.25 3.39 -18.92
C ILE A 418 15.84 2.92 -19.25
N ILE A 419 14.91 3.84 -19.38
CA ILE A 419 13.58 3.59 -19.94
C ILE A 419 13.55 4.19 -21.35
N LEU A 420 13.27 3.35 -22.33
CA LEU A 420 13.12 3.72 -23.74
C LEU A 420 11.64 3.74 -24.09
N GLY A 421 11.21 4.75 -24.83
CA GLY A 421 9.85 4.91 -25.33
C GLY A 421 9.81 5.46 -26.75
N SER A 422 8.69 5.28 -27.44
CA SER A 422 8.40 5.84 -28.76
C SER A 422 7.84 7.25 -28.67
#